data_13076a2466853d33305c0b88136bcdf8
#
_entry.id   13076a2466853d33305c0b88136bcdf8
#
_cell.length_a   1.000
_cell.length_b   1.000
_cell.length_c   1.000
_cell.angle_alpha   90.00
_cell.angle_beta   90.00
_cell.angle_gamma   90.00
#
_symmetry.space_group_name_H-M   'P 1'
#
loop_
_entity.id
_entity.type
_entity.pdbx_description
1 polymer ?
#
loop_
_entity_poly.entity_id
_entity_poly.type
_entity_poly.pdbx_seq_one_letter_code
_entity_poly.pdbx_strand_id
1 'polypeptide(L)'
;MKQYRIVDNIMGWLTFAIAAFVYCSTIEPTASFWDCPEFIDTGYKLQIGHPPGAPFFMLTANLFSQFASDPSHVAYMVNMMSALLSAATILFLFWTISHLVRRLLIKQEDFRRAQTLSELQWSKVIAIEASALVGALIYTFSDTFWFSAVEGEVYAYSSAFTAVVFWLILKWEDHADEPHSDRWLILIMYMTGLSIGISGFMPTK
;
A
#
# COMPACT_ATOMS: atom_id res chain seq x y z
N MET A 1 1.01 24.51 -0.21
CA MET A 1 2.46 24.46 0.05
C MET A 1 3.19 23.53 -0.89
N LYS A 2 3.75 24.06 -1.97
CA LYS A 2 4.45 23.23 -2.98
C LYS A 2 5.72 22.57 -2.44
N GLN A 3 6.53 23.31 -1.69
CA GLN A 3 7.81 22.80 -1.13
C GLN A 3 7.59 21.67 -0.12
N TYR A 4 6.63 21.79 0.80
CA TYR A 4 6.31 20.72 1.74
C TYR A 4 5.91 19.43 1.01
N ARG A 5 5.01 19.55 0.02
CA ARG A 5 4.56 18.38 -0.77
C ARG A 5 5.72 17.68 -1.51
N ILE A 6 6.73 18.44 -1.94
CA ILE A 6 7.92 17.85 -2.58
C ILE A 6 8.71 17.04 -1.54
N VAL A 7 8.96 17.59 -0.36
CA VAL A 7 9.68 16.88 0.72
C VAL A 7 8.92 15.61 1.14
N ASP A 8 7.63 15.73 1.44
CA ASP A 8 6.76 14.64 1.85
C ASP A 8 6.71 13.52 0.78
N ASN A 9 6.64 13.89 -0.51
CA ASN A 9 6.69 12.91 -1.60
C ASN A 9 8.07 12.23 -1.72
N ILE A 10 9.15 12.98 -1.63
CA ILE A 10 10.51 12.40 -1.70
C ILE A 10 10.72 11.42 -0.53
N MET A 11 10.34 11.81 0.69
CA MET A 11 10.47 10.95 1.87
C MET A 11 9.57 9.70 1.76
N GLY A 12 8.35 9.85 1.27
CA GLY A 12 7.44 8.72 1.02
C GLY A 12 8.02 7.73 0.00
N TRP A 13 8.49 8.22 -1.15
CA TRP A 13 9.10 7.35 -2.16
C TRP A 13 10.44 6.74 -1.70
N LEU A 14 11.21 7.43 -0.87
CA LEU A 14 12.40 6.85 -0.23
C LEU A 14 12.00 5.69 0.70
N THR A 15 10.97 5.88 1.50
CA THR A 15 10.44 4.82 2.39
C THR A 15 9.92 3.62 1.58
N PHE A 16 9.21 3.86 0.48
CA PHE A 16 8.83 2.82 -0.48
C PHE A 16 10.05 2.05 -1.01
N ALA A 17 11.08 2.78 -1.45
CA ALA A 17 12.28 2.17 -2.01
C ALA A 17 13.02 1.28 -0.99
N ILE A 18 13.08 1.71 0.28
CA ILE A 18 13.65 0.90 1.37
C ILE A 18 12.82 -0.38 1.56
N ALA A 19 11.49 -0.27 1.68
CA ALA A 19 10.61 -1.42 1.85
C ALA A 19 10.68 -2.37 0.65
N ALA A 20 10.61 -1.83 -0.57
CA ALA A 20 10.73 -2.62 -1.80
C ALA A 20 12.06 -3.35 -1.88
N PHE A 21 13.18 -2.68 -1.56
CA PHE A 21 14.50 -3.30 -1.53
C PHE A 21 14.55 -4.45 -0.52
N VAL A 22 14.06 -4.24 0.70
CA VAL A 22 14.05 -5.25 1.76
C VAL A 22 13.23 -6.47 1.33
N TYR A 23 11.97 -6.26 0.92
CA TYR A 23 11.07 -7.35 0.56
C TYR A 23 11.52 -8.08 -0.71
N CYS A 24 11.94 -7.35 -1.76
CA CYS A 24 12.43 -7.97 -2.99
C CYS A 24 13.76 -8.71 -2.79
N SER A 25 14.59 -8.31 -1.83
CA SER A 25 15.85 -9.02 -1.49
C SER A 25 15.63 -10.29 -0.70
N THR A 26 14.48 -10.44 -0.07
CA THR A 26 14.13 -11.55 0.85
C THR A 26 12.92 -12.34 0.36
N ILE A 27 12.53 -12.18 -0.90
CA ILE A 27 11.42 -12.93 -1.51
C ILE A 27 11.66 -14.43 -1.33
N GLU A 28 10.61 -15.16 -0.93
CA GLU A 28 10.59 -16.60 -1.00
C GLU A 28 10.75 -17.04 -2.48
N PRO A 29 11.80 -17.77 -2.83
CA PRO A 29 12.06 -18.13 -4.23
C PRO A 29 11.05 -19.13 -4.81
N THR A 30 10.36 -19.85 -3.92
CA THR A 30 9.40 -20.91 -4.26
C THR A 30 8.05 -20.65 -3.60
N ALA A 31 7.20 -21.65 -3.54
CA ALA A 31 5.96 -21.58 -2.77
C ALA A 31 6.27 -21.76 -1.26
N SER A 32 5.72 -20.87 -0.44
CA SER A 32 5.78 -20.93 1.01
C SER A 32 4.79 -21.99 1.55
N PHE A 33 4.42 -21.89 2.84
CA PHE A 33 3.46 -22.79 3.48
C PHE A 33 2.00 -22.30 3.29
N TRP A 34 1.05 -23.06 3.83
CA TRP A 34 -0.38 -22.75 3.86
C TRP A 34 -0.97 -22.67 2.45
N ASP A 35 -1.70 -21.61 2.16
CA ASP A 35 -2.45 -21.43 0.94
C ASP A 35 -1.61 -20.84 -0.22
N CYS A 36 -0.38 -20.39 0.06
CA CYS A 36 0.50 -19.78 -0.92
C CYS A 36 0.72 -20.64 -2.18
N PRO A 37 0.99 -21.96 -2.10
CA PRO A 37 1.10 -22.81 -3.29
C PRO A 37 -0.18 -22.84 -4.14
N GLU A 38 -1.34 -22.87 -3.47
CA GLU A 38 -2.63 -22.86 -4.17
C GLU A 38 -2.85 -21.53 -4.89
N PHE A 39 -2.59 -20.39 -4.24
CA PHE A 39 -2.70 -19.07 -4.86
C PHE A 39 -1.77 -18.91 -6.06
N ILE A 40 -0.55 -19.42 -6.00
CA ILE A 40 0.40 -19.40 -7.11
C ILE A 40 -0.10 -20.26 -8.27
N ASP A 41 -0.50 -21.50 -8.01
CA ASP A 41 -0.94 -22.45 -9.07
C ASP A 41 -2.25 -22.02 -9.73
N THR A 42 -3.24 -21.63 -8.92
CA THR A 42 -4.53 -21.17 -9.44
C THR A 42 -4.43 -19.81 -10.14
N GLY A 43 -3.57 -18.90 -9.66
CA GLY A 43 -3.25 -17.65 -10.34
C GLY A 43 -2.58 -17.91 -11.71
N TYR A 44 -1.55 -18.73 -11.75
CA TYR A 44 -0.86 -19.08 -12.99
C TYR A 44 -1.77 -19.68 -14.04
N LYS A 45 -2.65 -20.61 -13.64
CA LYS A 45 -3.57 -21.33 -14.54
C LYS A 45 -4.93 -20.66 -14.74
N LEU A 46 -5.18 -19.51 -14.10
CA LEU A 46 -6.51 -18.85 -14.04
C LEU A 46 -7.62 -19.81 -13.60
N GLN A 47 -7.35 -20.57 -12.55
CA GLN A 47 -8.30 -21.47 -11.92
C GLN A 47 -8.98 -20.82 -10.72
N ILE A 48 -10.05 -21.43 -10.23
CA ILE A 48 -10.74 -21.01 -9.02
C ILE A 48 -10.10 -21.76 -7.84
N GLY A 49 -9.57 -21.01 -6.88
CA GLY A 49 -9.08 -21.55 -5.61
C GLY A 49 -10.20 -21.92 -4.65
N HIS A 50 -9.85 -22.37 -3.44
CA HIS A 50 -10.83 -22.68 -2.39
C HIS A 50 -11.73 -21.46 -2.08
N PRO A 51 -12.98 -21.68 -1.60
CA PRO A 51 -13.86 -20.57 -1.22
C PRO A 51 -13.26 -19.68 -0.12
N PRO A 52 -13.43 -18.33 -0.22
CA PRO A 52 -14.35 -17.64 -1.13
C PRO A 52 -13.78 -17.32 -2.52
N GLY A 53 -12.57 -17.78 -2.84
CA GLY A 53 -11.85 -17.40 -4.05
C GLY A 53 -11.31 -15.97 -3.97
N ALA A 54 -10.41 -15.62 -4.88
CA ALA A 54 -9.78 -14.31 -4.94
C ALA A 54 -9.62 -13.87 -6.40
N PRO A 55 -10.71 -13.60 -7.14
CA PRO A 55 -10.66 -13.43 -8.59
C PRO A 55 -9.74 -12.29 -9.04
N PHE A 56 -9.68 -11.18 -8.29
CA PHE A 56 -8.81 -10.08 -8.64
C PHE A 56 -7.32 -10.42 -8.38
N PHE A 57 -7.03 -11.15 -7.29
CA PHE A 57 -5.71 -11.69 -7.06
C PHE A 57 -5.28 -12.64 -8.18
N MET A 58 -6.14 -13.58 -8.58
CA MET A 58 -5.84 -14.55 -9.64
C MET A 58 -5.49 -13.88 -10.97
N LEU A 59 -6.23 -12.83 -11.36
CA LEU A 59 -5.97 -12.09 -12.59
C LEU A 59 -4.61 -11.37 -12.52
N THR A 60 -4.28 -10.76 -11.41
CA THR A 60 -3.02 -10.03 -11.26
C THR A 60 -1.83 -10.97 -11.06
N ALA A 61 -1.99 -12.06 -10.33
CA ALA A 61 -0.99 -13.13 -10.21
C ALA A 61 -0.68 -13.76 -11.58
N ASN A 62 -1.72 -13.99 -12.40
CA ASN A 62 -1.51 -14.43 -13.78
C ASN A 62 -0.71 -13.41 -14.59
N LEU A 63 -1.05 -12.12 -14.49
CA LEU A 63 -0.31 -11.08 -15.18
C LEU A 63 1.19 -11.08 -14.79
N PHE A 64 1.49 -11.18 -13.48
CA PHE A 64 2.87 -11.25 -13.01
C PHE A 64 3.57 -12.54 -13.45
N SER A 65 2.87 -13.66 -13.50
CA SER A 65 3.44 -14.93 -13.97
C SER A 65 3.91 -14.89 -15.42
N GLN A 66 3.37 -13.98 -16.25
CA GLN A 66 3.83 -13.81 -17.64
C GLN A 66 5.25 -13.23 -17.74
N PHE A 67 5.77 -12.63 -16.68
CA PHE A 67 7.15 -12.15 -16.62
C PHE A 67 8.15 -13.25 -16.21
N ALA A 68 7.68 -14.45 -15.87
CA ALA A 68 8.54 -15.58 -15.60
C ALA A 68 9.22 -16.08 -16.87
N SER A 69 10.55 -16.28 -16.83
CA SER A 69 11.32 -16.79 -17.96
C SER A 69 11.00 -18.26 -18.29
N ASP A 70 10.61 -19.01 -17.28
CA ASP A 70 10.19 -20.41 -17.34
C ASP A 70 9.25 -20.74 -16.16
N PRO A 71 8.57 -21.91 -16.18
CA PRO A 71 7.62 -22.28 -15.12
C PRO A 71 8.20 -22.34 -13.70
N SER A 72 9.52 -22.54 -13.54
CA SER A 72 10.15 -22.59 -12.21
C SER A 72 10.22 -21.22 -11.54
N HIS A 73 10.12 -20.13 -12.31
CA HIS A 73 10.16 -18.76 -11.81
C HIS A 73 8.76 -18.16 -11.56
N VAL A 74 7.69 -18.89 -11.82
CA VAL A 74 6.33 -18.39 -11.64
C VAL A 74 6.07 -18.01 -10.17
N ALA A 75 6.46 -18.86 -9.22
CA ALA A 75 6.31 -18.58 -7.80
C ALA A 75 7.01 -17.28 -7.40
N TYR A 76 8.26 -17.12 -7.82
CA TYR A 76 9.03 -15.91 -7.57
C TYR A 76 8.34 -14.64 -8.11
N MET A 77 7.73 -14.69 -9.31
CA MET A 77 7.05 -13.54 -9.89
C MET A 77 5.75 -13.19 -9.15
N VAL A 78 5.01 -14.18 -8.68
CA VAL A 78 3.80 -13.95 -7.86
C VAL A 78 4.20 -13.40 -6.48
N ASN A 79 5.26 -13.92 -5.87
CA ASN A 79 5.80 -13.40 -4.61
C ASN A 79 6.34 -11.96 -4.79
N MET A 80 6.95 -11.64 -5.95
CA MET A 80 7.36 -10.27 -6.30
C MET A 80 6.18 -9.29 -6.32
N MET A 81 5.03 -9.71 -6.84
CA MET A 81 3.80 -8.93 -6.81
C MET A 81 3.43 -8.55 -5.36
N SER A 82 3.44 -9.52 -4.44
CA SER A 82 3.15 -9.29 -3.02
C SER A 82 4.17 -8.35 -2.37
N ALA A 83 5.45 -8.51 -2.68
CA ALA A 83 6.52 -7.62 -2.19
C ALA A 83 6.32 -6.17 -2.61
N LEU A 84 5.97 -5.92 -3.88
CA LEU A 84 5.72 -4.56 -4.39
C LEU A 84 4.45 -3.95 -3.82
N LEU A 85 3.38 -4.73 -3.64
CA LEU A 85 2.14 -4.27 -3.01
C LEU A 85 2.35 -3.93 -1.53
N SER A 86 3.12 -4.75 -0.82
CA SER A 86 3.49 -4.48 0.56
C SER A 86 4.35 -3.22 0.69
N ALA A 87 5.28 -2.99 -0.23
CA ALA A 87 6.04 -1.74 -0.28
C ALA A 87 5.12 -0.53 -0.56
N ALA A 88 4.11 -0.68 -1.43
CA ALA A 88 3.10 0.35 -1.66
C ALA A 88 2.26 0.62 -0.39
N THR A 89 1.95 -0.41 0.41
CA THR A 89 1.31 -0.24 1.72
C THR A 89 2.14 0.67 2.62
N ILE A 90 3.45 0.46 2.67
CA ILE A 90 4.37 1.30 3.47
C ILE A 90 4.39 2.76 2.97
N LEU A 91 4.36 2.99 1.66
CA LEU A 91 4.24 4.33 1.07
C LEU A 91 2.98 5.06 1.56
N PHE A 92 1.83 4.41 1.42
CA PHE A 92 0.55 5.02 1.84
C PHE A 92 0.45 5.16 3.36
N LEU A 93 1.04 4.26 4.13
CA LEU A 93 1.17 4.40 5.58
C LEU A 93 2.01 5.62 5.95
N PHE A 94 3.17 5.82 5.29
CA PHE A 94 3.99 7.01 5.48
C PHE A 94 3.17 8.29 5.24
N TRP A 95 2.50 8.41 4.09
CA TRP A 95 1.68 9.58 3.78
C TRP A 95 0.48 9.76 4.71
N THR A 96 -0.07 8.68 5.21
CA THR A 96 -1.14 8.72 6.22
C THR A 96 -0.63 9.30 7.54
N ILE A 97 0.51 8.82 8.03
CA ILE A 97 1.11 9.31 9.29
C ILE A 97 1.53 10.78 9.13
N SER A 98 2.22 11.14 8.03
CA SER A 98 2.63 12.52 7.78
C SER A 98 1.43 13.47 7.75
N HIS A 99 0.33 13.05 7.09
CA HIS A 99 -0.91 13.82 7.03
C HIS A 99 -1.51 14.04 8.43
N LEU A 100 -1.65 12.98 9.22
CA LEU A 100 -2.25 13.05 10.55
C LEU A 100 -1.39 13.88 11.51
N VAL A 101 -0.06 13.66 11.54
CA VAL A 101 0.85 14.42 12.40
C VAL A 101 0.89 15.89 11.97
N ARG A 102 0.87 16.18 10.66
CA ARG A 102 0.74 17.55 10.16
C ARG A 102 -0.50 18.24 10.71
N ARG A 103 -1.65 17.57 10.70
CA ARG A 103 -2.90 18.11 11.22
C ARG A 103 -2.85 18.37 12.72
N LEU A 104 -2.12 17.58 13.48
CA LEU A 104 -1.93 17.77 14.92
C LEU A 104 -1.01 18.96 15.24
N LEU A 105 0.05 19.16 14.45
CA LEU A 105 1.10 20.16 14.74
C LEU A 105 0.88 21.51 14.07
N ILE A 106 0.14 21.56 12.97
CA ILE A 106 -0.06 22.75 12.14
C ILE A 106 -1.55 22.95 11.86
N LYS A 107 -2.08 24.12 12.24
CA LYS A 107 -3.46 24.47 11.91
C LYS A 107 -3.63 24.51 10.40
N GLN A 108 -4.76 24.02 9.91
CA GLN A 108 -5.04 23.91 8.48
C GLN A 108 -4.99 25.26 7.77
N GLU A 109 -5.45 26.33 8.44
CA GLU A 109 -5.39 27.70 7.89
C GLU A 109 -3.97 28.18 7.70
N ASP A 110 -3.07 27.95 8.69
CA ASP A 110 -1.67 28.33 8.62
C ASP A 110 -0.96 27.55 7.50
N PHE A 111 -1.27 26.24 7.38
CA PHE A 111 -0.74 25.40 6.33
C PHE A 111 -1.18 25.86 4.93
N ARG A 112 -2.43 26.28 4.75
CA ARG A 112 -2.94 26.80 3.47
C ARG A 112 -2.32 28.15 3.10
N ARG A 113 -2.05 29.02 4.08
CA ARG A 113 -1.48 30.36 3.87
C ARG A 113 0.03 30.34 3.63
N ALA A 114 0.75 29.43 4.24
CA ALA A 114 2.21 29.36 4.17
C ALA A 114 2.69 29.16 2.72
N GLN A 115 3.68 29.94 2.31
CA GLN A 115 4.28 29.87 0.97
C GLN A 115 5.63 29.12 1.00
N THR A 116 6.36 29.18 2.12
CA THR A 116 7.68 28.59 2.29
C THR A 116 7.72 27.63 3.48
N LEU A 117 8.69 26.71 3.50
CA LEU A 117 8.91 25.81 4.63
C LEU A 117 9.28 26.52 5.93
N SER A 118 9.99 27.65 5.82
CA SER A 118 10.38 28.47 6.98
C SER A 118 9.18 29.04 7.73
N GLU A 119 8.10 29.39 7.03
CA GLU A 119 6.85 29.86 7.63
C GLU A 119 6.15 28.76 8.44
N LEU A 120 6.37 27.48 8.11
CA LEU A 120 5.83 26.33 8.86
C LEU A 120 6.67 25.94 10.09
N GLN A 121 7.79 26.62 10.35
CA GLN A 121 8.79 26.23 11.36
C GLN A 121 9.44 24.87 11.04
N TRP A 122 10.70 24.88 10.69
CA TRP A 122 11.48 23.69 10.33
C TRP A 122 11.36 22.54 11.34
N SER A 123 11.32 22.87 12.65
CA SER A 123 11.16 21.88 13.72
C SER A 123 9.88 21.05 13.58
N LYS A 124 8.78 21.68 13.17
CA LYS A 124 7.51 20.97 12.94
C LYS A 124 7.58 20.09 11.70
N VAL A 125 8.16 20.59 10.61
CA VAL A 125 8.34 19.81 9.39
C VAL A 125 9.19 18.57 9.67
N ILE A 126 10.32 18.74 10.35
CA ILE A 126 11.19 17.62 10.75
C ILE A 126 10.42 16.63 11.64
N ALA A 127 9.65 17.11 12.62
CA ALA A 127 8.88 16.24 13.50
C ALA A 127 7.81 15.42 12.72
N ILE A 128 7.14 16.02 11.72
CA ILE A 128 6.16 15.33 10.87
C ILE A 128 6.84 14.22 10.08
N GLU A 129 7.89 14.56 9.33
CA GLU A 129 8.57 13.62 8.43
C GLU A 129 9.27 12.49 9.22
N ALA A 130 9.91 12.83 10.34
CA ALA A 130 10.56 11.85 11.21
C ALA A 130 9.55 10.89 11.83
N SER A 131 8.40 11.39 12.31
CA SER A 131 7.33 10.52 12.85
C SER A 131 6.78 9.57 11.80
N ALA A 132 6.56 10.08 10.57
CA ALA A 132 6.08 9.27 9.46
C ALA A 132 7.11 8.20 9.07
N LEU A 133 8.37 8.58 8.96
CA LEU A 133 9.47 7.66 8.62
C LEU A 133 9.62 6.55 9.67
N VAL A 134 9.69 6.93 10.95
CA VAL A 134 9.83 5.96 12.05
C VAL A 134 8.63 5.01 12.11
N GLY A 135 7.41 5.54 12.03
CA GLY A 135 6.19 4.72 12.06
C GLY A 135 6.10 3.74 10.88
N ALA A 136 6.41 4.20 9.67
CA ALA A 136 6.41 3.37 8.47
C ALA A 136 7.52 2.31 8.52
N LEU A 137 8.74 2.66 8.97
CA LEU A 137 9.84 1.70 9.08
C LEU A 137 9.63 0.66 10.20
N ILE A 138 9.05 1.03 11.33
CA ILE A 138 8.66 0.05 12.36
C ILE A 138 7.72 -1.00 11.76
N TYR A 139 6.73 -0.58 10.96
CA TYR A 139 5.82 -1.51 10.31
C TYR A 139 6.51 -2.32 9.20
N THR A 140 7.42 -1.70 8.43
CA THR A 140 8.24 -2.39 7.40
C THR A 140 8.99 -3.59 7.98
N PHE A 141 9.58 -3.41 9.16
CA PHE A 141 10.40 -4.44 9.81
C PHE A 141 9.64 -5.25 10.87
N SER A 142 8.31 -5.13 10.94
CA SER A 142 7.53 -6.01 11.80
C SER A 142 7.50 -7.43 11.22
N ASP A 143 7.74 -8.42 12.04
CA ASP A 143 7.89 -9.82 11.65
C ASP A 143 6.68 -10.33 10.84
N THR A 144 5.47 -10.14 11.36
CA THR A 144 4.23 -10.58 10.73
C THR A 144 4.01 -9.94 9.36
N PHE A 145 4.25 -8.63 9.23
CA PHE A 145 4.05 -7.95 7.95
C PHE A 145 5.11 -8.34 6.93
N TRP A 146 6.38 -8.47 7.35
CA TRP A 146 7.46 -8.91 6.48
C TRP A 146 7.20 -10.31 5.95
N PHE A 147 6.80 -11.25 6.80
CA PHE A 147 6.45 -12.61 6.38
C PHE A 147 5.40 -12.60 5.26
N SER A 148 4.27 -11.89 5.47
CA SER A 148 3.22 -11.77 4.45
C SER A 148 3.64 -10.98 3.20
N ALA A 149 4.68 -10.15 3.29
CA ALA A 149 5.14 -9.35 2.16
C ALA A 149 5.95 -10.17 1.13
N VAL A 150 6.59 -11.27 1.55
CA VAL A 150 7.53 -12.02 0.72
C VAL A 150 6.92 -13.29 0.11
N GLU A 151 5.64 -13.52 0.32
CA GLU A 151 4.92 -14.71 -0.17
C GLU A 151 3.66 -14.33 -0.97
N GLY A 152 3.25 -15.21 -1.90
CA GLY A 152 2.15 -14.99 -2.82
C GLY A 152 0.80 -15.25 -2.20
N GLU A 153 0.34 -14.35 -1.31
CA GLU A 153 -0.95 -14.45 -0.65
C GLU A 153 -1.77 -13.14 -0.72
N VAL A 154 -3.05 -13.25 -0.40
CA VAL A 154 -4.01 -12.14 -0.48
C VAL A 154 -3.77 -11.03 0.54
N TYR A 155 -2.97 -11.28 1.59
CA TYR A 155 -2.73 -10.32 2.67
C TYR A 155 -2.00 -9.05 2.21
N ALA A 156 -1.04 -9.17 1.29
CA ALA A 156 -0.37 -8.02 0.70
C ALA A 156 -1.35 -7.10 -0.03
N TYR A 157 -2.29 -7.69 -0.78
CA TYR A 157 -3.36 -6.96 -1.45
C TYR A 157 -4.31 -6.28 -0.48
N SER A 158 -4.82 -7.02 0.51
CA SER A 158 -5.74 -6.51 1.52
C SER A 158 -5.14 -5.32 2.26
N SER A 159 -3.87 -5.40 2.62
CA SER A 159 -3.13 -4.32 3.27
C SER A 159 -2.97 -3.11 2.35
N ALA A 160 -2.62 -3.33 1.07
CA ALA A 160 -2.45 -2.25 0.10
C ALA A 160 -3.78 -1.51 -0.15
N PHE A 161 -4.87 -2.22 -0.35
CA PHE A 161 -6.18 -1.59 -0.54
C PHE A 161 -6.64 -0.83 0.71
N THR A 162 -6.44 -1.40 1.89
CA THR A 162 -6.76 -0.71 3.15
C THR A 162 -5.98 0.59 3.29
N ALA A 163 -4.67 0.57 3.04
CA ALA A 163 -3.81 1.75 3.14
C ALA A 163 -4.19 2.82 2.10
N VAL A 164 -4.43 2.41 0.84
CA VAL A 164 -4.86 3.31 -0.24
C VAL A 164 -6.20 3.94 0.07
N VAL A 165 -7.21 3.15 0.44
CA VAL A 165 -8.56 3.64 0.73
C VAL A 165 -8.53 4.62 1.90
N PHE A 166 -7.80 4.29 2.97
CA PHE A 166 -7.68 5.19 4.11
C PHE A 166 -7.01 6.52 3.72
N TRP A 167 -5.92 6.47 2.94
CA TRP A 167 -5.26 7.67 2.42
C TRP A 167 -6.19 8.49 1.51
N LEU A 168 -6.98 7.85 0.64
CA LEU A 168 -7.96 8.53 -0.21
C LEU A 168 -9.04 9.24 0.62
N ILE A 169 -9.49 8.64 1.73
CA ILE A 169 -10.44 9.29 2.66
C ILE A 169 -9.84 10.58 3.23
N LEU A 170 -8.57 10.55 3.67
CA LEU A 170 -7.89 11.74 4.16
C LEU A 170 -7.72 12.81 3.07
N LYS A 171 -7.47 12.40 1.82
CA LYS A 171 -7.43 13.31 0.67
C LYS A 171 -8.78 13.91 0.35
N TRP A 172 -9.84 13.12 0.38
CA TRP A 172 -11.20 13.64 0.22
C TRP A 172 -11.54 14.66 1.30
N GLU A 173 -11.21 14.39 2.56
CA GLU A 173 -11.45 15.31 3.67
C GLU A 173 -10.76 16.67 3.46
N ASP A 174 -9.52 16.69 2.92
CA ASP A 174 -8.81 17.94 2.60
C ASP A 174 -9.49 18.76 1.49
N HIS A 175 -10.28 18.12 0.61
CA HIS A 175 -10.91 18.73 -0.57
C HIS A 175 -12.45 18.68 -0.54
N ALA A 176 -13.05 18.34 0.60
CA ALA A 176 -14.50 18.10 0.71
C ALA A 176 -15.35 19.31 0.29
N ASP A 177 -14.86 20.52 0.56
CA ASP A 177 -15.54 21.78 0.21
C ASP A 177 -15.24 22.29 -1.21
N GLU A 178 -14.41 21.55 -1.98
CA GLU A 178 -14.05 21.95 -3.34
C GLU A 178 -15.05 21.44 -4.40
N PRO A 179 -15.24 22.15 -5.52
CA PRO A 179 -16.03 21.63 -6.64
C PRO A 179 -15.50 20.25 -7.09
N HIS A 180 -16.43 19.31 -7.34
CA HIS A 180 -16.12 17.95 -7.78
C HIS A 180 -15.42 17.07 -6.74
N SER A 181 -15.56 17.34 -5.45
CA SER A 181 -15.08 16.48 -4.35
C SER A 181 -15.72 15.08 -4.36
N ASP A 182 -16.89 14.94 -4.96
CA ASP A 182 -17.60 13.68 -5.22
C ASP A 182 -16.76 12.66 -6.01
N ARG A 183 -15.84 13.11 -6.86
CA ARG A 183 -14.91 12.21 -7.59
C ARG A 183 -14.03 11.38 -6.65
N TRP A 184 -13.64 11.92 -5.51
CA TRP A 184 -12.90 11.17 -4.51
C TRP A 184 -13.75 10.06 -3.90
N LEU A 185 -15.03 10.34 -3.61
CA LEU A 185 -15.96 9.33 -3.09
C LEU A 185 -16.18 8.19 -4.09
N ILE A 186 -16.33 8.52 -5.39
CA ILE A 186 -16.44 7.52 -6.45
C ILE A 186 -15.19 6.62 -6.48
N LEU A 187 -13.99 7.22 -6.39
CA LEU A 187 -12.74 6.46 -6.37
C LEU A 187 -12.63 5.57 -5.12
N ILE A 188 -12.98 6.09 -3.94
CA ILE A 188 -13.00 5.32 -2.69
C ILE A 188 -13.94 4.12 -2.82
N MET A 189 -15.17 4.32 -3.30
CA MET A 189 -16.15 3.25 -3.49
C MET A 189 -15.67 2.23 -4.54
N TYR A 190 -15.05 2.68 -5.62
CA TYR A 190 -14.47 1.80 -6.63
C TYR A 190 -13.36 0.93 -6.06
N MET A 191 -12.39 1.52 -5.33
CA MET A 191 -11.30 0.78 -4.68
C MET A 191 -11.84 -0.21 -3.63
N THR A 192 -12.82 0.20 -2.84
CA THR A 192 -13.49 -0.68 -1.88
C THR A 192 -14.21 -1.84 -2.58
N GLY A 193 -14.89 -1.58 -3.69
CA GLY A 193 -15.52 -2.62 -4.50
C GLY A 193 -14.51 -3.64 -5.06
N LEU A 194 -13.36 -3.16 -5.56
CA LEU A 194 -12.28 -4.04 -6.03
C LEU A 194 -11.70 -4.91 -4.90
N SER A 195 -11.61 -4.37 -3.68
CA SER A 195 -11.06 -5.11 -2.52
C SER A 195 -11.90 -6.33 -2.16
N ILE A 196 -13.21 -6.32 -2.44
CA ILE A 196 -14.09 -7.48 -2.25
C ILE A 196 -13.65 -8.66 -3.14
N GLY A 197 -13.15 -8.37 -4.35
CA GLY A 197 -12.63 -9.38 -5.27
C GLY A 197 -11.26 -9.98 -4.86
N ILE A 198 -10.67 -9.53 -3.77
CA ILE A 198 -9.38 -10.02 -3.27
C ILE A 198 -9.57 -11.07 -2.17
N SER A 199 -10.42 -10.77 -1.19
CA SER A 199 -10.58 -11.61 0.00
C SER A 199 -11.87 -12.45 -0.02
N GLY A 200 -12.72 -12.26 -1.04
CA GLY A 200 -14.05 -12.87 -1.12
C GLY A 200 -14.96 -12.45 0.05
N PHE A 201 -16.19 -12.09 -0.26
CA PHE A 201 -17.20 -11.85 0.75
C PHE A 201 -17.75 -13.20 1.21
N MET A 202 -17.28 -13.72 2.35
CA MET A 202 -18.00 -14.77 3.05
C MET A 202 -19.12 -14.12 3.87
N PRO A 203 -20.39 -14.33 3.56
CA PRO A 203 -21.43 -14.11 4.54
C PRO A 203 -21.19 -15.13 5.66
N THR A 204 -20.78 -14.65 6.82
CA THR A 204 -20.77 -15.46 8.04
C THR A 204 -22.19 -16.01 8.25
N LYS A 205 -22.33 -17.34 8.18
CA LYS A 205 -23.55 -18.01 8.61
C LYS A 205 -23.73 -17.89 10.10
#